data_a853260a5de0510077ad5e6d9b261e3f
#
_entry.id   a853260a5de0510077ad5e6d9b261e3f
#
_cell.length_a   1.000
_cell.length_b   1.000
_cell.length_c   1.000
_cell.angle_alpha   90.00
_cell.angle_beta   90.00
_cell.angle_gamma   90.00
#
_symmetry.space_group_name_H-M   'P 1'
#
loop_
_entity.id
_entity.type
_entity.pdbx_description
1 polymer ?
#
loop_
_entity_poly.entity_id
_entity_poly.type
_entity_poly.pdbx_seq_one_letter_code
_entity_poly.pdbx_strand_id
1 'polypeptide(L)'
;MRQAEASSQMLSSCAEAERALAFAFEDAPDAYAIPQADHDRVNGGSGQAIGQATYGELLPRGVSMLIHALRLDEQSIFYDLGSGRGNVVLQAALSSRAMSCRGVELSERRHEIALHALARLGPRLSANVRFACEDLDNASWDDATEVFAANLLFPPELDAALCRRLAGCGALRRVATLKPLTTVPRGFTLACRLKLPFTWAEKCSVFLYSRRRSHAFLL
;
A
#
# COMPACT_ATOMS: atom_id res chain seq x y z
N MET A 1 17.55 23.81 -12.07
CA MET A 1 16.22 24.09 -12.59
C MET A 1 15.33 22.83 -12.58
N ARG A 2 15.57 21.81 -13.37
CA ARG A 2 14.68 20.60 -13.46
C ARG A 2 14.35 19.92 -12.13
N GLN A 3 15.26 19.86 -11.17
CA GLN A 3 15.03 19.25 -9.85
C GLN A 3 14.10 20.09 -8.94
N ALA A 4 14.21 21.42 -9.02
CA ALA A 4 13.35 22.33 -8.26
C ALA A 4 11.91 22.35 -8.84
N GLU A 5 11.78 22.28 -10.15
CA GLU A 5 10.48 22.20 -10.85
C GLU A 5 9.78 20.87 -10.54
N ALA A 6 10.50 19.74 -10.57
CA ALA A 6 9.97 18.43 -10.20
C ALA A 6 9.52 18.38 -8.72
N SER A 7 10.28 19.00 -7.81
CA SER A 7 9.92 19.08 -6.40
C SER A 7 8.68 19.97 -6.17
N SER A 8 8.57 21.10 -6.87
CA SER A 8 7.42 21.98 -6.79
C SER A 8 6.16 21.33 -7.36
N GLN A 9 6.27 20.61 -8.46
CA GLN A 9 5.17 19.88 -9.09
C GLN A 9 4.68 18.71 -8.22
N MET A 10 5.61 17.99 -7.56
CA MET A 10 5.28 16.94 -6.59
C MET A 10 4.56 17.49 -5.36
N LEU A 11 4.98 18.65 -4.83
CA LEU A 11 4.33 19.29 -3.69
C LEU A 11 2.92 19.79 -4.03
N SER A 12 2.71 20.35 -5.21
CA SER A 12 1.39 20.76 -5.69
C SER A 12 0.45 19.56 -5.84
N SER A 13 0.90 18.49 -6.47
CA SER A 13 0.15 17.24 -6.62
C SER A 13 -0.18 16.59 -5.27
N CYS A 14 0.72 16.65 -4.28
CA CYS A 14 0.48 16.16 -2.94
C CYS A 14 -0.65 16.95 -2.25
N ALA A 15 -0.60 18.27 -2.28
CA ALA A 15 -1.61 19.12 -1.66
C ALA A 15 -3.00 18.96 -2.30
N GLU A 16 -3.05 18.73 -3.61
CA GLU A 16 -4.30 18.45 -4.33
C GLU A 16 -4.89 17.09 -3.93
N ALA A 17 -4.04 16.06 -3.85
CA ALA A 17 -4.46 14.74 -3.39
C ALA A 17 -4.93 14.77 -1.92
N GLU A 18 -4.24 15.50 -1.04
CA GLU A 18 -4.66 15.68 0.35
C GLU A 18 -6.05 16.32 0.46
N ARG A 19 -6.33 17.39 -0.31
CA ARG A 19 -7.66 18.02 -0.34
C ARG A 19 -8.73 17.07 -0.87
N ALA A 20 -8.42 16.32 -1.92
CA ALA A 20 -9.35 15.35 -2.48
C ALA A 20 -9.66 14.22 -1.49
N LEU A 21 -8.64 13.71 -0.78
CA LEU A 21 -8.82 12.69 0.25
C LEU A 21 -9.59 13.24 1.47
N ALA A 22 -9.29 14.46 1.93
CA ALA A 22 -10.03 15.11 3.00
C ALA A 22 -11.54 15.17 2.65
N PHE A 23 -11.87 15.58 1.44
CA PHE A 23 -13.25 15.56 0.94
C PHE A 23 -13.83 14.13 0.89
N ALA A 24 -13.06 13.15 0.42
CA ALA A 24 -13.53 11.78 0.27
C ALA A 24 -13.87 11.12 1.62
N PHE A 25 -13.16 11.49 2.68
CA PHE A 25 -13.32 10.95 4.03
C PHE A 25 -14.07 11.87 5.01
N GLU A 26 -14.62 13.01 4.56
CA GLU A 26 -15.25 14.02 5.42
C GLU A 26 -16.32 13.46 6.35
N ASP A 27 -17.21 12.59 5.81
CA ASP A 27 -18.27 11.94 6.58
C ASP A 27 -18.00 10.45 6.83
N ALA A 28 -16.76 10.03 6.65
CA ALA A 28 -16.40 8.62 6.83
C ALA A 28 -16.40 8.25 8.31
N PRO A 29 -16.91 7.06 8.67
CA PRO A 29 -16.79 6.55 10.02
C PRO A 29 -15.33 6.37 10.44
N ASP A 30 -15.12 6.29 11.77
CA ASP A 30 -13.79 6.06 12.32
C ASP A 30 -13.27 4.67 11.91
N ALA A 31 -12.16 4.65 11.18
CA ALA A 31 -11.48 3.42 10.75
C ALA A 31 -10.71 2.72 11.89
N TYR A 32 -10.49 3.42 13.01
CA TYR A 32 -9.87 2.84 14.22
C TYR A 32 -10.88 2.02 15.03
N ALA A 33 -12.16 2.39 14.98
CA ALA A 33 -13.25 1.67 15.65
C ALA A 33 -13.87 0.64 14.70
N ILE A 34 -13.46 -0.63 14.82
CA ILE A 34 -14.04 -1.74 14.05
C ILE A 34 -14.95 -2.59 14.94
N PRO A 35 -16.04 -3.19 14.38
CA PRO A 35 -16.91 -4.10 15.12
C PRO A 35 -16.18 -5.32 15.67
N GLN A 36 -16.73 -5.95 16.75
CA GLN A 36 -16.13 -7.14 17.35
C GLN A 36 -15.95 -8.28 16.34
N ALA A 37 -16.90 -8.49 15.43
CA ALA A 37 -16.80 -9.49 14.38
C ALA A 37 -15.58 -9.26 13.46
N ASP A 38 -15.24 -8.02 13.17
CA ASP A 38 -14.04 -7.66 12.40
C ASP A 38 -12.78 -7.87 13.23
N HIS A 39 -12.82 -7.58 14.55
CA HIS A 39 -11.72 -7.91 15.46
C HIS A 39 -11.42 -9.40 15.46
N ASP A 40 -12.45 -10.24 15.56
CA ASP A 40 -12.31 -11.69 15.56
C ASP A 40 -11.75 -12.20 14.23
N ARG A 41 -12.21 -11.65 13.12
CA ARG A 41 -11.72 -11.98 11.78
C ARG A 41 -10.25 -11.59 11.62
N VAL A 42 -9.89 -10.36 11.93
CA VAL A 42 -8.53 -9.81 11.77
C VAL A 42 -7.54 -10.49 12.71
N ASN A 43 -7.97 -10.91 13.90
CA ASN A 43 -7.13 -11.56 14.89
C ASN A 43 -7.16 -13.10 14.81
N GLY A 44 -7.82 -13.68 13.82
CA GLY A 44 -7.88 -15.15 13.63
C GLY A 44 -8.65 -15.88 14.72
N GLY A 45 -9.60 -15.23 15.40
CA GLY A 45 -10.46 -15.82 16.42
C GLY A 45 -9.76 -16.22 17.73
N SER A 46 -8.47 -15.99 17.86
CA SER A 46 -7.66 -16.51 18.98
C SER A 46 -7.45 -15.50 20.10
N GLY A 47 -8.36 -14.64 20.42
CA GLY A 47 -8.41 -13.78 21.64
C GLY A 47 -7.11 -13.11 22.17
N GLN A 48 -5.95 -13.41 21.60
CA GLN A 48 -4.63 -13.00 22.06
C GLN A 48 -3.87 -12.06 21.11
N ALA A 49 -4.37 -11.80 19.91
CA ALA A 49 -3.65 -10.97 18.97
C ALA A 49 -4.03 -9.49 19.15
N ILE A 50 -3.46 -8.82 20.13
CA ILE A 50 -3.51 -7.36 20.31
C ILE A 50 -2.94 -6.60 19.08
N GLY A 51 -2.35 -7.31 18.10
CA GLY A 51 -1.57 -6.74 17.04
C GLY A 51 -2.33 -6.35 15.77
N GLN A 52 -3.09 -7.26 15.18
CA GLN A 52 -3.63 -7.06 13.82
C GLN A 52 -4.79 -6.07 13.75
N ALA A 53 -5.59 -5.97 14.80
CA ALA A 53 -6.65 -4.97 14.91
C ALA A 53 -6.10 -3.56 15.12
N THR A 54 -4.85 -3.43 15.62
CA THR A 54 -4.19 -2.12 15.76
C THR A 54 -4.02 -1.51 14.38
N TYR A 55 -4.57 -0.32 14.22
CA TYR A 55 -4.61 0.40 12.96
C TYR A 55 -3.74 1.64 13.02
N GLY A 56 -3.11 1.94 11.93
CA GLY A 56 -2.36 3.17 11.76
C GLY A 56 -2.11 3.44 10.28
N GLU A 57 -1.93 4.68 9.93
CA GLU A 57 -1.89 5.12 8.53
C GLU A 57 -0.57 5.78 8.18
N LEU A 58 -0.12 5.54 6.95
CA LEU A 58 0.90 6.35 6.30
C LEU A 58 0.31 7.74 6.02
N LEU A 59 0.98 8.78 6.51
CA LEU A 59 0.54 10.16 6.28
C LEU A 59 0.67 10.54 4.79
N PRO A 60 -0.11 11.51 4.27
CA PRO A 60 -0.13 11.87 2.84
C PRO A 60 1.25 12.16 2.25
N ARG A 61 2.11 12.89 3.01
CA ARG A 61 3.49 13.11 2.61
C ARG A 61 4.29 11.81 2.49
N GLY A 62 4.06 10.87 3.40
CA GLY A 62 4.68 9.55 3.37
C GLY A 62 4.24 8.74 2.16
N VAL A 63 2.95 8.82 1.80
CA VAL A 63 2.40 8.18 0.58
C VAL A 63 3.07 8.74 -0.67
N SER A 64 3.24 10.07 -0.77
CA SER A 64 3.93 10.69 -1.91
C SER A 64 5.38 10.21 -2.03
N MET A 65 6.09 10.08 -0.90
CA MET A 65 7.46 9.54 -0.88
C MET A 65 7.49 8.05 -1.29
N LEU A 66 6.50 7.25 -0.85
CA LEU A 66 6.35 5.85 -1.22
C LEU A 66 6.09 5.67 -2.72
N ILE A 67 5.13 6.43 -3.29
CA ILE A 67 4.80 6.43 -4.72
C ILE A 67 6.06 6.71 -5.57
N HIS A 68 6.82 7.75 -5.17
CA HIS A 68 8.07 8.10 -5.84
C HIS A 68 9.11 6.97 -5.75
N ALA A 69 9.28 6.37 -4.57
CA ALA A 69 10.23 5.28 -4.36
C ALA A 69 9.85 4.01 -5.13
N LEU A 70 8.55 3.69 -5.18
CA LEU A 70 8.00 2.60 -5.99
C LEU A 70 8.04 2.91 -7.49
N ARG A 71 8.25 4.17 -7.90
CA ARG A 71 8.31 4.62 -9.30
C ARG A 71 7.08 4.17 -10.09
N LEU A 72 5.89 4.47 -9.58
CA LEU A 72 4.65 4.11 -10.25
C LEU A 72 4.54 4.82 -11.61
N ASP A 73 4.28 4.04 -12.66
CA ASP A 73 4.19 4.47 -14.07
C ASP A 73 2.96 3.88 -14.77
N GLU A 74 2.77 4.17 -16.04
CA GLU A 74 1.60 3.71 -16.83
C GLU A 74 1.52 2.19 -17.00
N GLN A 75 2.54 1.44 -16.61
CA GLN A 75 2.56 -0.02 -16.62
C GLN A 75 2.40 -0.60 -15.21
N SER A 76 2.25 0.26 -14.20
CA SER A 76 2.14 -0.18 -12.81
C SER A 76 0.77 -0.72 -12.49
N ILE A 77 0.74 -1.93 -11.95
CA ILE A 77 -0.39 -2.51 -11.21
C ILE A 77 0.04 -2.54 -9.74
N PHE A 78 -0.33 -1.48 -9.03
CA PHE A 78 0.04 -1.28 -7.64
C PHE A 78 -0.96 -1.96 -6.70
N TYR A 79 -0.45 -2.68 -5.71
CA TYR A 79 -1.24 -3.25 -4.62
C TYR A 79 -0.78 -2.75 -3.26
N ASP A 80 -1.76 -2.38 -2.43
CA ASP A 80 -1.61 -2.15 -0.99
C ASP A 80 -2.25 -3.34 -0.25
N LEU A 81 -1.41 -4.13 0.42
CA LEU A 81 -1.81 -5.33 1.14
C LEU A 81 -2.00 -5.00 2.63
N GLY A 82 -3.24 -5.04 3.08
CA GLY A 82 -3.71 -4.45 4.34
C GLY A 82 -4.04 -2.97 4.13
N SER A 83 -4.87 -2.68 3.13
CA SER A 83 -5.08 -1.30 2.64
C SER A 83 -5.89 -0.41 3.58
N GLY A 84 -6.46 -0.96 4.66
CA GLY A 84 -7.28 -0.22 5.59
C GLY A 84 -8.45 0.48 4.87
N ARG A 85 -8.68 1.75 5.19
CA ARG A 85 -9.70 2.59 4.51
C ARG A 85 -9.28 3.07 3.11
N GLY A 86 -8.15 2.61 2.56
CA GLY A 86 -7.76 2.84 1.18
C GLY A 86 -7.01 4.13 0.90
N ASN A 87 -6.55 4.90 1.90
CA ASN A 87 -5.89 6.18 1.71
C ASN A 87 -4.64 6.10 0.82
N VAL A 88 -3.80 5.07 0.97
CA VAL A 88 -2.60 4.87 0.13
C VAL A 88 -2.98 4.58 -1.33
N VAL A 89 -3.94 3.69 -1.53
CA VAL A 89 -4.44 3.32 -2.87
C VAL A 89 -5.05 4.51 -3.60
N LEU A 90 -5.92 5.25 -2.91
CA LEU A 90 -6.61 6.42 -3.48
C LEU A 90 -5.63 7.55 -3.79
N GLN A 91 -4.67 7.81 -2.89
CA GLN A 91 -3.64 8.82 -3.16
C GLN A 91 -2.73 8.40 -4.32
N ALA A 92 -2.36 7.11 -4.41
CA ALA A 92 -1.58 6.60 -5.54
C ALA A 92 -2.32 6.83 -6.86
N ALA A 93 -3.63 6.57 -6.89
CA ALA A 93 -4.47 6.81 -8.07
C ALA A 93 -4.63 8.29 -8.44
N LEU A 94 -4.60 9.20 -7.45
CA LEU A 94 -4.68 10.65 -7.67
C LEU A 94 -3.35 11.27 -8.09
N SER A 95 -2.22 10.72 -7.62
CA SER A 95 -0.91 11.37 -7.68
C SER A 95 0.11 10.66 -8.55
N SER A 96 -0.26 9.53 -9.18
CA SER A 96 0.64 8.79 -10.06
C SER A 96 -0.02 8.54 -11.42
N ARG A 97 0.74 7.95 -12.35
CA ARG A 97 0.25 7.49 -13.65
C ARG A 97 0.05 5.97 -13.68
N ALA A 98 -0.13 5.35 -12.52
CA ALA A 98 -0.35 3.91 -12.45
C ALA A 98 -1.58 3.50 -13.26
N MET A 99 -1.45 2.41 -14.00
CA MET A 99 -2.55 1.82 -14.77
C MET A 99 -3.69 1.36 -13.85
N SER A 100 -3.31 0.78 -12.71
CA SER A 100 -4.26 0.31 -11.70
C SER A 100 -3.69 0.44 -10.30
N CYS A 101 -4.54 0.85 -9.34
CA CYS A 101 -4.23 0.88 -7.91
C CYS A 101 -5.27 0.02 -7.18
N ARG A 102 -4.81 -0.96 -6.40
CA ARG A 102 -5.70 -1.93 -5.76
C ARG A 102 -5.36 -2.11 -4.29
N GLY A 103 -6.39 -2.32 -3.48
CA GLY A 103 -6.28 -2.58 -2.05
C GLY A 103 -6.89 -3.92 -1.69
N VAL A 104 -6.23 -4.63 -0.77
CA VAL A 104 -6.77 -5.84 -0.13
C VAL A 104 -6.85 -5.57 1.36
N GLU A 105 -8.03 -5.73 1.95
CA GLU A 105 -8.29 -5.49 3.37
C GLU A 105 -9.18 -6.58 3.93
N LEU A 106 -8.88 -7.05 5.13
CA LEU A 106 -9.64 -8.11 5.78
C LEU A 106 -10.86 -7.60 6.56
N SER A 107 -10.76 -6.37 7.13
CA SER A 107 -11.86 -5.73 7.86
C SER A 107 -12.94 -5.24 6.90
N GLU A 108 -14.15 -5.78 7.03
CA GLU A 108 -15.32 -5.30 6.27
C GLU A 108 -15.55 -3.82 6.48
N ARG A 109 -15.47 -3.36 7.73
CA ARG A 109 -15.68 -1.95 8.08
C ARG A 109 -14.71 -1.02 7.37
N ARG A 110 -13.42 -1.34 7.35
CA ARG A 110 -12.41 -0.53 6.66
C ARG A 110 -12.59 -0.60 5.15
N HIS A 111 -12.93 -1.76 4.63
CA HIS A 111 -13.25 -1.94 3.21
C HIS A 111 -14.45 -1.10 2.77
N GLU A 112 -15.54 -1.06 3.55
CA GLU A 112 -16.71 -0.20 3.29
C GLU A 112 -16.33 1.28 3.22
N ILE A 113 -15.48 1.75 4.15
CA ILE A 113 -14.96 3.11 4.15
C ILE A 113 -14.17 3.39 2.87
N ALA A 114 -13.33 2.44 2.44
CA ALA A 114 -12.57 2.57 1.19
C ALA A 114 -13.48 2.67 -0.04
N LEU A 115 -14.54 1.86 -0.11
CA LEU A 115 -15.52 1.92 -1.19
C LEU A 115 -16.32 3.23 -1.20
N HIS A 116 -16.69 3.72 -0.03
CA HIS A 116 -17.38 5.01 0.10
C HIS A 116 -16.48 6.16 -0.40
N ALA A 117 -15.23 6.20 0.02
CA ALA A 117 -14.27 7.21 -0.43
C ALA A 117 -14.00 7.10 -1.94
N LEU A 118 -13.89 5.88 -2.48
CA LEU A 118 -13.76 5.64 -3.91
C LEU A 118 -14.93 6.22 -4.70
N ALA A 119 -16.16 5.99 -4.24
CA ALA A 119 -17.37 6.51 -4.89
C ALA A 119 -17.40 8.04 -4.90
N ARG A 120 -16.97 8.70 -3.82
CA ARG A 120 -16.88 10.16 -3.74
C ARG A 120 -15.82 10.76 -4.65
N LEU A 121 -14.71 10.06 -4.86
CA LEU A 121 -13.63 10.50 -5.75
C LEU A 121 -13.92 10.23 -7.23
N GLY A 122 -14.60 9.14 -7.54
CA GLY A 122 -15.00 8.65 -8.85
C GLY A 122 -14.35 9.31 -10.07
N PRO A 123 -14.94 10.38 -10.64
CA PRO A 123 -14.44 11.02 -11.86
C PRO A 123 -13.05 11.69 -11.76
N ARG A 124 -12.53 11.85 -10.54
CA ARG A 124 -11.21 12.49 -10.31
C ARG A 124 -10.06 11.51 -10.44
N LEU A 125 -10.33 10.22 -10.49
CA LEU A 125 -9.30 9.19 -10.52
C LEU A 125 -8.86 8.90 -11.95
N SER A 126 -7.55 8.92 -12.19
CA SER A 126 -6.96 8.59 -13.49
C SER A 126 -6.70 7.09 -13.67
N ALA A 127 -6.53 6.37 -12.56
CA ALA A 127 -6.24 4.94 -12.55
C ALA A 127 -7.52 4.10 -12.33
N ASN A 128 -7.48 2.84 -12.77
CA ASN A 128 -8.49 1.87 -12.37
C ASN A 128 -8.27 1.46 -10.91
N VAL A 129 -9.19 1.85 -10.02
CA VAL A 129 -9.11 1.55 -8.59
C VAL A 129 -10.07 0.43 -8.23
N ARG A 130 -9.58 -0.55 -7.44
CA ARG A 130 -10.37 -1.65 -6.90
C ARG A 130 -9.97 -1.94 -5.47
N PHE A 131 -10.96 -2.35 -4.66
CA PHE A 131 -10.77 -2.88 -3.32
C PHE A 131 -11.37 -4.27 -3.23
N ALA A 132 -10.69 -5.18 -2.53
CA ALA A 132 -11.17 -6.51 -2.20
C ALA A 132 -11.22 -6.66 -0.67
N CYS A 133 -12.36 -7.19 -0.15
CA CYS A 133 -12.50 -7.57 1.24
C CYS A 133 -12.15 -9.04 1.39
N GLU A 134 -10.87 -9.34 1.49
CA GLU A 134 -10.38 -10.73 1.43
C GLU A 134 -9.14 -10.90 2.31
N ASP A 135 -8.90 -12.15 2.72
CA ASP A 135 -7.62 -12.54 3.31
C ASP A 135 -6.51 -12.47 2.25
N LEU A 136 -5.35 -11.96 2.64
CA LEU A 136 -4.17 -11.85 1.76
C LEU A 136 -3.75 -13.18 1.13
N ASP A 137 -3.99 -14.30 1.83
CA ASP A 137 -3.67 -15.63 1.33
C ASP A 137 -4.61 -16.07 0.20
N ASN A 138 -5.85 -15.59 0.20
CA ASN A 138 -6.88 -15.96 -0.77
C ASN A 138 -7.06 -14.93 -1.89
N ALA A 139 -6.75 -13.66 -1.62
CA ALA A 139 -6.95 -12.57 -2.56
C ALA A 139 -6.07 -12.76 -3.82
N SER A 140 -6.61 -12.37 -4.98
CA SER A 140 -5.86 -12.39 -6.24
C SER A 140 -5.06 -11.12 -6.44
N TRP A 141 -3.72 -11.22 -6.35
CA TRP A 141 -2.78 -10.11 -6.60
C TRP A 141 -1.51 -10.57 -7.33
N ASP A 142 -1.59 -11.67 -8.06
CA ASP A 142 -0.45 -12.29 -8.77
C ASP A 142 0.00 -11.48 -10.00
N ASP A 143 -0.82 -10.54 -10.46
CA ASP A 143 -0.50 -9.58 -11.53
C ASP A 143 0.21 -8.31 -11.01
N ALA A 144 0.50 -8.22 -9.70
CA ALA A 144 1.16 -7.08 -9.10
C ALA A 144 2.52 -6.77 -9.71
N THR A 145 2.74 -5.51 -10.05
CA THR A 145 4.07 -5.00 -10.44
C THR A 145 4.76 -4.27 -9.31
N GLU A 146 4.03 -3.58 -8.47
CA GLU A 146 4.49 -2.96 -7.24
C GLU A 146 3.56 -3.32 -6.09
N VAL A 147 4.16 -3.63 -4.94
CA VAL A 147 3.45 -3.99 -3.70
C VAL A 147 3.92 -3.10 -2.56
N PHE A 148 2.98 -2.61 -1.77
CA PHE A 148 3.21 -2.11 -0.43
C PHE A 148 2.50 -3.02 0.56
N ALA A 149 3.13 -3.32 1.70
CA ALA A 149 2.50 -4.03 2.80
C ALA A 149 2.93 -3.40 4.14
N ALA A 150 1.97 -2.88 4.88
CA ALA A 150 2.19 -2.34 6.22
C ALA A 150 2.30 -3.48 7.25
N ASN A 151 3.20 -4.42 7.02
CA ASN A 151 3.31 -5.71 7.70
C ASN A 151 3.89 -5.67 9.12
N LEU A 152 3.90 -4.51 9.80
CA LEU A 152 4.52 -4.38 11.13
C LEU A 152 3.93 -5.37 12.15
N LEU A 153 2.64 -5.58 12.08
CA LEU A 153 1.87 -6.43 13.01
C LEU A 153 1.44 -7.77 12.38
N PHE A 154 1.91 -8.10 11.20
CA PHE A 154 1.63 -9.42 10.61
C PHE A 154 2.29 -10.51 11.47
N PRO A 155 1.56 -11.57 11.81
CA PRO A 155 2.15 -12.72 12.48
C PRO A 155 3.16 -13.43 11.57
N PRO A 156 4.07 -14.23 12.12
CA PRO A 156 5.12 -14.90 11.35
C PRO A 156 4.61 -15.72 10.18
N GLU A 157 3.46 -16.38 10.34
CA GLU A 157 2.82 -17.21 9.32
C GLU A 157 2.38 -16.38 8.12
N LEU A 158 1.77 -15.20 8.38
CA LEU A 158 1.33 -14.28 7.33
C LEU A 158 2.53 -13.61 6.62
N ASP A 159 3.58 -13.24 7.36
CA ASP A 159 4.82 -12.75 6.76
C ASP A 159 5.48 -13.82 5.86
N ALA A 160 5.46 -15.08 6.28
CA ALA A 160 5.98 -16.18 5.47
C ALA A 160 5.13 -16.42 4.21
N ALA A 161 3.79 -16.34 4.35
CA ALA A 161 2.87 -16.45 3.21
C ALA A 161 3.07 -15.29 2.22
N LEU A 162 3.19 -14.06 2.72
CA LEU A 162 3.53 -12.89 1.90
C LEU A 162 4.81 -13.13 1.09
N CYS A 163 5.88 -13.59 1.73
CA CYS A 163 7.15 -13.88 1.06
C CYS A 163 7.02 -14.95 -0.03
N ARG A 164 6.27 -16.03 0.23
CA ARG A 164 6.02 -17.09 -0.75
C ARG A 164 5.28 -16.56 -1.98
N ARG A 165 4.22 -15.79 -1.76
CA ARG A 165 3.41 -15.22 -2.85
C ARG A 165 4.17 -14.17 -3.66
N LEU A 166 4.94 -13.28 -3.01
CA LEU A 166 5.82 -12.34 -3.70
C LEU A 166 6.83 -13.05 -4.62
N ALA A 167 7.33 -14.20 -4.21
CA ALA A 167 8.23 -15.01 -5.03
C ALA A 167 7.55 -15.59 -6.29
N GLY A 168 6.23 -15.81 -6.24
CA GLY A 168 5.41 -16.29 -7.35
C GLY A 168 4.98 -15.20 -8.34
N CYS A 169 5.00 -13.93 -7.94
CA CYS A 169 4.58 -12.80 -8.79
C CYS A 169 5.61 -12.51 -9.89
N GLY A 170 5.39 -13.07 -11.08
CA GLY A 170 6.32 -12.97 -12.22
C GLY A 170 6.54 -11.53 -12.69
N ALA A 171 5.50 -10.70 -12.65
CA ALA A 171 5.53 -9.29 -13.09
C ALA A 171 6.11 -8.33 -12.03
N LEU A 172 6.34 -8.78 -10.79
CA LEU A 172 6.75 -7.95 -9.67
C LEU A 172 8.08 -7.25 -9.94
N ARG A 173 8.12 -5.94 -9.75
CA ARG A 173 9.28 -5.07 -9.94
C ARG A 173 9.82 -4.51 -8.63
N ARG A 174 8.92 -4.10 -7.72
CA ARG A 174 9.27 -3.47 -6.42
C ARG A 174 8.33 -3.89 -5.32
N VAL A 175 8.88 -3.98 -4.12
CA VAL A 175 8.12 -4.26 -2.89
C VAL A 175 8.59 -3.31 -1.79
N ALA A 176 7.66 -2.72 -1.07
CA ALA A 176 7.93 -1.92 0.12
C ALA A 176 7.22 -2.53 1.34
N THR A 177 7.94 -2.71 2.44
CA THR A 177 7.42 -3.33 3.68
C THR A 177 7.91 -2.61 4.92
N LEU A 178 7.16 -2.67 6.03
CA LEU A 178 7.56 -2.07 7.31
C LEU A 178 8.53 -2.94 8.10
N LYS A 179 8.43 -4.27 7.98
CA LYS A 179 9.45 -5.21 8.47
C LYS A 179 10.31 -5.70 7.31
N PRO A 180 11.58 -6.06 7.55
CA PRO A 180 12.36 -6.78 6.54
C PRO A 180 11.63 -8.06 6.11
N LEU A 181 11.68 -8.39 4.83
CA LEU A 181 11.20 -9.68 4.35
C LEU A 181 12.05 -10.80 4.97
N THR A 182 11.40 -11.81 5.53
CA THR A 182 12.09 -12.99 6.09
C THR A 182 12.78 -13.82 5.01
N THR A 183 12.19 -13.81 3.81
CA THR A 183 12.76 -14.41 2.61
C THR A 183 12.62 -13.43 1.44
N VAL A 184 13.74 -12.96 0.93
CA VAL A 184 13.75 -12.05 -0.23
C VAL A 184 13.52 -12.86 -1.51
N PRO A 185 12.54 -12.51 -2.37
CA PRO A 185 12.27 -13.22 -3.61
C PRO A 185 13.50 -13.29 -4.50
N ARG A 186 13.66 -14.41 -5.23
CA ARG A 186 14.79 -14.60 -6.16
C ARG A 186 14.87 -13.45 -7.17
N GLY A 187 16.05 -12.90 -7.34
CA GLY A 187 16.29 -11.78 -8.25
C GLY A 187 15.98 -10.40 -7.65
N PHE A 188 15.56 -10.34 -6.39
CA PHE A 188 15.39 -9.07 -5.67
C PHE A 188 16.57 -8.77 -4.75
N THR A 189 16.74 -7.49 -4.43
CA THR A 189 17.67 -7.00 -3.40
C THR A 189 17.03 -5.85 -2.64
N LEU A 190 17.44 -5.66 -1.40
CA LEU A 190 17.14 -4.44 -0.66
C LEU A 190 17.80 -3.26 -1.39
N ALA A 191 16.99 -2.39 -1.97
CA ALA A 191 17.45 -1.22 -2.71
C ALA A 191 17.79 -0.07 -1.76
N CYS A 192 16.92 0.19 -0.78
CA CYS A 192 17.15 1.19 0.25
C CYS A 192 16.21 1.01 1.44
N ARG A 193 16.49 1.76 2.51
CA ARG A 193 15.60 1.94 3.66
C ARG A 193 15.15 3.39 3.68
N LEU A 194 13.84 3.59 3.61
CA LEU A 194 13.19 4.90 3.71
C LEU A 194 12.81 5.20 5.16
N LYS A 195 12.62 6.48 5.48
CA LYS A 195 11.99 6.94 6.70
C LYS A 195 10.73 7.70 6.31
N LEU A 196 9.56 7.12 6.60
CA LEU A 196 8.27 7.66 6.21
C LEU A 196 7.45 8.03 7.46
N PRO A 197 6.65 9.12 7.40
CA PRO A 197 5.79 9.54 8.50
C PRO A 197 4.49 8.74 8.51
N PHE A 198 4.17 8.16 9.68
CA PHE A 198 2.92 7.47 9.98
C PHE A 198 2.18 8.20 11.11
N THR A 199 0.91 7.85 11.35
CA THR A 199 0.11 8.45 12.42
C THR A 199 0.67 8.21 13.82
N TRP A 200 1.50 7.18 14.00
CA TRP A 200 2.12 6.83 15.29
C TRP A 200 3.61 7.19 15.39
N ALA A 201 4.28 7.56 14.30
CA ALA A 201 5.70 7.91 14.31
C ALA A 201 6.11 8.68 13.06
N GLU A 202 6.86 9.78 13.25
CA GLU A 202 7.33 10.63 12.13
C GLU A 202 8.36 9.94 11.21
N LYS A 203 9.06 8.89 11.69
CA LYS A 203 10.20 8.29 10.98
C LYS A 203 10.18 6.77 11.07
N CYS A 204 9.10 6.14 10.62
CA CYS A 204 9.05 4.69 10.47
C CYS A 204 9.97 4.19 9.37
N SER A 205 10.65 3.07 9.62
CA SER A 205 11.46 2.43 8.58
C SER A 205 10.58 1.70 7.59
N VAL A 206 10.82 1.91 6.30
CA VAL A 206 10.21 1.15 5.20
C VAL A 206 11.35 0.57 4.36
N PHE A 207 11.31 -0.74 4.13
CA PHE A 207 12.31 -1.49 3.39
C PHE A 207 11.85 -1.63 1.95
N LEU A 208 12.58 -1.02 1.04
CA LEU A 208 12.29 -1.09 -0.40
C LEU A 208 13.17 -2.14 -1.06
N TYR A 209 12.54 -3.13 -1.66
CA TYR A 209 13.19 -4.15 -2.48
C TYR A 209 12.88 -3.91 -3.95
N SER A 210 13.87 -4.17 -4.80
CA SER A 210 13.70 -4.08 -6.25
C SER A 210 14.29 -5.30 -6.94
N ARG A 211 13.66 -5.69 -8.07
CA ARG A 211 14.20 -6.72 -8.95
C ARG A 211 15.50 -6.21 -9.56
N ARG A 212 16.55 -7.02 -9.53
CA ARG A 212 17.81 -6.75 -10.22
C ARG A 212 17.53 -6.65 -11.73
N ARG A 213 18.03 -5.59 -12.36
CA ARG A 213 18.05 -5.56 -13.83
C ARG A 213 18.96 -6.70 -14.29
N SER A 214 18.43 -7.63 -15.07
CA SER A 214 19.28 -8.54 -15.82
C SER A 214 20.11 -7.69 -16.75
N HIS A 215 21.42 -7.58 -16.51
CA HIS A 215 22.30 -7.20 -17.59
C HIS A 215 22.27 -8.38 -18.57
N ALA A 216 21.40 -8.33 -19.56
CA ALA A 216 21.60 -9.12 -20.75
C ALA A 216 22.93 -8.65 -21.30
N PHE A 217 23.97 -9.46 -21.15
CA PHE A 217 25.19 -9.33 -21.92
C PHE A 217 24.76 -9.47 -23.38
N LEU A 218 24.74 -8.36 -24.10
CA LEU A 218 24.78 -8.39 -25.56
C LEU A 218 26.15 -8.97 -25.91
N LEU A 219 26.16 -10.28 -26.21
CA LEU A 219 27.25 -10.91 -26.92
C LEU A 219 27.09 -10.65 -28.41
#